data_30003964ec2ebd9bb7d1225475a7226b
#
_entry.id   30003964ec2ebd9bb7d1225475a7226b
#
_cell.length_a   1.000
_cell.length_b   1.000
_cell.length_c   1.000
_cell.angle_alpha   90.00
_cell.angle_beta   90.00
_cell.angle_gamma   90.00
#
_symmetry.space_group_name_H-M   'P 1'
#
loop_
_entity.id
_entity.type
_entity.pdbx_description
1 polymer ?
#
loop_
_entity_poly.entity_id
_entity_poly.type
_entity_poly.pdbx_seq_one_letter_code
_entity_poly.pdbx_strand_id
1 'polypeptide(L)'
;IHKLIHGLFTKQYNKEGIDGTFNRVAVDLSSLEKDPAYWANQFNWLLEDFKFVPGGRILSNAGTGLKGTTYINCFVDGFVGEDRDSMDGIFDALKRQGKILKSEGGYGFCADTMRPRGSFIFGIGNESPGAVKMLDMWDTQSTVITAGSGRKTTKEKGKIKIRKGAQMVTMSVWHPDIEEFITSKQTAGRLTK
;
A
#
# COMPACT_ATOMS: atom_id res chain seq x y z
N ILE A 1 23.71 13.21 11.88
CA ILE A 1 22.26 12.86 11.92
C ILE A 1 21.46 13.92 11.19
N HIS A 2 21.60 15.22 11.49
CA HIS A 2 20.80 16.31 10.90
C HIS A 2 20.90 16.37 9.36
N LYS A 3 22.09 16.25 8.76
CA LYS A 3 22.28 16.23 7.29
C LYS A 3 21.63 15.01 6.63
N LEU A 4 21.60 13.85 7.30
CA LEU A 4 20.97 12.63 6.79
C LEU A 4 19.45 12.79 6.75
N ILE A 5 18.86 13.28 7.84
CA ILE A 5 17.40 13.52 7.96
C ILE A 5 16.97 14.56 6.94
N HIS A 6 17.67 15.68 6.84
CA HIS A 6 17.39 16.74 5.86
C HIS A 6 17.44 16.21 4.41
N GLY A 7 18.45 15.37 4.09
CA GLY A 7 18.57 14.73 2.79
C GLY A 7 17.46 13.75 2.48
N LEU A 8 16.93 13.03 3.48
CA LEU A 8 15.78 12.14 3.34
C LEU A 8 14.51 12.92 3.03
N PHE A 9 14.23 13.99 3.78
CA PHE A 9 13.06 14.83 3.55
C PHE A 9 13.08 15.48 2.17
N THR A 10 14.20 16.09 1.77
CA THR A 10 14.33 16.72 0.45
C THR A 10 14.17 15.73 -0.71
N LYS A 11 14.58 14.47 -0.54
CA LYS A 11 14.44 13.44 -1.58
C LYS A 11 13.07 12.75 -1.60
N GLN A 12 12.41 12.69 -0.45
CA GLN A 12 11.25 11.82 -0.24
C GLN A 12 9.93 12.61 -0.20
N TYR A 13 9.95 13.86 0.26
CA TYR A 13 8.77 14.71 0.49
C TYR A 13 8.88 16.02 -0.30
N ASN A 14 8.47 15.97 -1.56
CA ASN A 14 8.23 17.14 -2.44
C ASN A 14 9.34 18.20 -2.55
N LYS A 15 10.59 17.92 -2.18
CA LYS A 15 11.75 18.82 -2.24
C LYS A 15 11.67 20.10 -1.38
N GLU A 16 10.70 20.19 -0.49
CA GLU A 16 10.44 21.39 0.33
C GLU A 16 11.33 21.49 1.58
N GLY A 17 12.08 20.42 1.87
CA GLY A 17 12.77 20.30 3.15
C GLY A 17 11.84 19.94 4.30
N ILE A 18 12.37 19.95 5.53
CA ILE A 18 11.64 19.54 6.74
C ILE A 18 10.54 20.57 7.06
N ASP A 19 10.92 21.83 7.19
CA ASP A 19 10.03 22.91 7.64
C ASP A 19 8.89 23.15 6.64
N GLY A 20 9.21 23.12 5.34
CA GLY A 20 8.20 23.23 4.29
C GLY A 20 7.20 22.07 4.31
N THR A 21 7.69 20.84 4.52
CA THR A 21 6.82 19.67 4.64
C THR A 21 5.92 19.76 5.88
N PHE A 22 6.45 20.17 7.02
CA PHE A 22 5.69 20.27 8.26
C PHE A 22 4.63 21.36 8.16
N ASN A 23 4.99 22.54 7.65
CA ASN A 23 4.03 23.63 7.45
C ASN A 23 2.90 23.24 6.49
N ARG A 24 3.23 22.60 5.36
CA ARG A 24 2.22 22.16 4.39
C ARG A 24 1.25 21.16 5.02
N VAL A 25 1.76 20.18 5.77
CA VAL A 25 0.94 19.16 6.45
C VAL A 25 0.06 19.82 7.52
N ALA A 26 0.62 20.72 8.33
CA ALA A 26 -0.11 21.43 9.38
C ALA A 26 -1.26 22.27 8.81
N VAL A 27 -1.01 23.03 7.75
CA VAL A 27 -2.02 23.85 7.09
C VAL A 27 -3.12 23.01 6.45
N ASP A 28 -2.78 21.91 5.78
CA ASP A 28 -3.77 21.07 5.12
C ASP A 28 -4.70 20.39 6.12
N LEU A 29 -4.13 19.77 7.15
CA LEU A 29 -4.92 19.05 8.16
C LEU A 29 -5.79 20.00 9.00
N SER A 30 -5.32 21.20 9.29
CA SER A 30 -6.09 22.20 10.04
C SER A 30 -7.25 22.79 9.26
N SER A 31 -7.27 22.65 7.93
CA SER A 31 -8.33 23.22 7.07
C SER A 31 -9.74 22.69 7.39
N LEU A 32 -9.85 21.57 8.05
CA LEU A 32 -11.12 20.96 8.48
C LEU A 32 -11.55 21.37 9.89
N GLU A 33 -10.71 22.10 10.62
CA GLU A 33 -10.96 22.52 11.98
C GLU A 33 -11.79 23.82 12.04
N LYS A 34 -12.44 24.09 13.18
CA LYS A 34 -13.25 25.31 13.37
C LYS A 34 -12.42 26.59 13.33
N ASP A 35 -11.18 26.54 13.81
CA ASP A 35 -10.19 27.61 13.75
C ASP A 35 -8.92 27.08 13.06
N PRO A 36 -8.87 27.14 11.72
CA PRO A 36 -7.75 26.59 10.98
C PRO A 36 -6.41 27.25 11.33
N ALA A 37 -6.39 28.55 11.62
CA ALA A 37 -5.17 29.27 11.93
C ALA A 37 -4.58 28.84 13.28
N TYR A 38 -5.41 28.69 14.29
CA TYR A 38 -5.01 28.18 15.60
C TYR A 38 -4.46 26.77 15.48
N TRP A 39 -5.21 25.86 14.83
CA TRP A 39 -4.82 24.47 14.71
C TRP A 39 -3.61 24.25 13.82
N ALA A 40 -3.40 25.05 12.77
CA ALA A 40 -2.17 25.01 12.00
C ALA A 40 -0.93 25.26 12.86
N ASN A 41 -1.00 26.25 13.74
CA ASN A 41 0.09 26.53 14.70
C ASN A 41 0.31 25.37 15.66
N GLN A 42 -0.77 24.77 16.21
CA GLN A 42 -0.64 23.62 17.11
C GLN A 42 -0.04 22.39 16.42
N PHE A 43 -0.50 22.07 15.20
CA PHE A 43 0.04 20.95 14.44
C PHE A 43 1.49 21.21 14.02
N ASN A 44 1.85 22.41 13.63
CA ASN A 44 3.24 22.75 13.31
C ASN A 44 4.15 22.59 14.54
N TRP A 45 3.71 23.08 15.69
CA TRP A 45 4.44 22.91 16.97
C TRP A 45 4.65 21.43 17.32
N LEU A 46 3.66 20.57 17.07
CA LEU A 46 3.81 19.12 17.27
C LEU A 46 4.84 18.49 16.33
N LEU A 47 4.91 18.97 15.08
CA LEU A 47 5.85 18.42 14.09
C LEU A 47 7.28 18.95 14.30
N GLU A 48 7.44 20.17 14.83
CA GLU A 48 8.74 20.75 15.16
C GLU A 48 9.54 19.85 16.08
N ASP A 49 10.84 19.80 15.85
CA ASP A 49 11.77 18.96 16.60
C ASP A 49 11.39 17.47 16.67
N PHE A 50 10.51 17.03 15.75
CA PHE A 50 10.00 15.66 15.69
C PHE A 50 9.31 15.19 16.99
N LYS A 51 8.64 16.10 17.72
CA LYS A 51 7.81 15.75 18.89
C LYS A 51 6.74 14.72 18.51
N PHE A 52 6.22 14.84 17.29
CA PHE A 52 5.32 13.87 16.65
C PHE A 52 5.66 13.72 15.17
N VAL A 53 5.67 12.50 14.66
CA VAL A 53 5.89 12.22 13.23
C VAL A 53 4.71 11.41 12.69
N PRO A 54 3.89 11.98 11.83
CA PRO A 54 2.76 11.26 11.24
C PRO A 54 3.23 10.20 10.24
N GLY A 55 2.31 9.33 9.83
CA GLY A 55 2.57 8.33 8.82
C GLY A 55 3.11 8.92 7.51
N GLY A 56 3.97 8.17 6.82
CA GLY A 56 4.65 8.64 5.61
C GLY A 56 3.70 9.10 4.49
N ARG A 57 2.45 8.60 4.46
CA ARG A 57 1.45 9.04 3.48
C ARG A 57 0.90 10.43 3.78
N ILE A 58 0.76 10.79 5.03
CA ILE A 58 0.41 12.15 5.44
C ILE A 58 1.53 13.11 5.02
N LEU A 59 2.79 12.79 5.37
CA LEU A 59 3.94 13.61 4.99
C LEU A 59 4.08 13.79 3.47
N SER A 60 3.77 12.77 2.68
CA SER A 60 3.93 12.83 1.22
C SER A 60 2.75 13.44 0.49
N ASN A 61 1.53 13.37 1.02
CA ASN A 61 0.32 13.64 0.26
C ASN A 61 -0.50 14.82 0.78
N ALA A 62 -0.50 15.09 2.10
CA ALA A 62 -1.25 16.21 2.67
C ALA A 62 -0.82 17.54 2.04
N GLY A 63 -1.79 18.35 1.64
CA GLY A 63 -1.59 19.68 1.06
C GLY A 63 -0.94 19.73 -0.33
N THR A 64 -0.83 18.59 -1.03
CA THR A 64 -0.24 18.55 -2.38
C THR A 64 -1.23 18.84 -3.50
N GLY A 65 -2.52 18.95 -3.21
CA GLY A 65 -3.59 19.11 -4.19
C GLY A 65 -3.88 17.87 -5.04
N LEU A 66 -3.26 16.73 -4.77
CA LEU A 66 -3.45 15.50 -5.51
C LEU A 66 -4.70 14.75 -5.04
N LYS A 67 -5.72 14.69 -5.87
CA LYS A 67 -7.03 14.12 -5.54
C LYS A 67 -7.07 12.59 -5.53
N GLY A 68 -6.06 11.91 -6.03
CA GLY A 68 -6.04 10.44 -6.18
C GLY A 68 -5.20 9.70 -5.14
N THR A 69 -4.68 10.40 -4.13
CA THR A 69 -3.82 9.83 -3.10
C THR A 69 -4.54 9.69 -1.77
N THR A 70 -4.07 8.77 -0.93
CA THR A 70 -4.61 8.56 0.42
C THR A 70 -3.65 9.07 1.50
N TYR A 71 -4.18 9.46 2.67
CA TYR A 71 -3.40 9.75 3.87
C TYR A 71 -3.20 8.49 4.73
N ILE A 72 -3.91 7.41 4.41
CA ILE A 72 -3.82 6.14 5.13
C ILE A 72 -2.72 5.27 4.51
N ASN A 73 -1.84 4.73 5.34
CA ASN A 73 -0.71 3.94 4.86
C ASN A 73 -1.12 2.56 4.36
N CYS A 74 -1.97 1.86 5.12
CA CYS A 74 -2.31 0.46 4.87
C CYS A 74 -3.79 0.19 5.11
N PHE A 75 -4.34 -0.69 4.30
CA PHE A 75 -5.73 -1.15 4.37
C PHE A 75 -5.75 -2.66 4.56
N VAL A 76 -6.60 -3.14 5.46
CA VAL A 76 -6.86 -4.56 5.66
C VAL A 76 -8.18 -4.90 5.00
N ASP A 77 -8.16 -5.81 4.04
CA ASP A 77 -9.35 -6.27 3.31
C ASP A 77 -10.00 -7.51 3.96
N GLY A 78 -9.38 -8.06 5.00
CA GLY A 78 -9.87 -9.23 5.67
C GLY A 78 -9.69 -10.51 4.85
N PHE A 79 -10.73 -11.34 4.84
CA PHE A 79 -10.77 -12.56 4.03
C PHE A 79 -11.16 -12.26 2.58
N VAL A 80 -10.73 -13.13 1.67
CA VAL A 80 -11.09 -13.02 0.26
C VAL A 80 -12.59 -13.28 0.11
N GLY A 81 -13.36 -12.21 -0.13
CA GLY A 81 -14.78 -12.23 -0.49
C GLY A 81 -15.76 -12.79 0.55
N GLU A 82 -17.03 -12.47 0.42
CA GLU A 82 -18.12 -13.07 1.21
C GLU A 82 -18.33 -14.54 0.79
N ASP A 83 -18.24 -14.85 -0.49
CA ASP A 83 -18.25 -16.21 -1.06
C ASP A 83 -16.89 -16.92 -1.01
N ARG A 84 -15.97 -16.34 -0.31
CA ARG A 84 -14.70 -16.82 0.25
C ARG A 84 -13.77 -17.66 -0.67
N ASP A 85 -14.28 -18.33 -1.71
CA ASP A 85 -13.52 -19.23 -2.60
C ASP A 85 -14.12 -19.23 -4.02
N SER A 86 -15.05 -18.34 -4.33
CA SER A 86 -15.57 -18.15 -5.69
C SER A 86 -14.64 -17.27 -6.52
N MET A 87 -14.69 -17.42 -7.83
CA MET A 87 -13.96 -16.53 -8.73
C MET A 87 -14.42 -15.08 -8.60
N ASP A 88 -15.72 -14.85 -8.35
CA ASP A 88 -16.26 -13.50 -8.14
C ASP A 88 -15.67 -12.86 -6.88
N GLY A 89 -15.60 -13.59 -5.76
CA GLY A 89 -14.97 -13.12 -4.52
C GLY A 89 -13.48 -12.80 -4.70
N ILE A 90 -12.77 -13.65 -5.44
CA ILE A 90 -11.35 -13.44 -5.78
C ILE A 90 -11.17 -12.18 -6.64
N PHE A 91 -11.98 -12.01 -7.70
CA PHE A 91 -11.90 -10.82 -8.56
C PHE A 91 -12.34 -9.54 -7.85
N ASP A 92 -13.29 -9.60 -6.95
CA ASP A 92 -13.65 -8.45 -6.12
C ASP A 92 -12.52 -8.05 -5.16
N ALA A 93 -11.81 -9.00 -4.57
CA ALA A 93 -10.63 -8.73 -3.76
C ALA A 93 -9.51 -8.09 -4.62
N LEU A 94 -9.25 -8.59 -5.82
CA LEU A 94 -8.30 -8.00 -6.77
C LEU A 94 -8.72 -6.57 -7.17
N LYS A 95 -10.01 -6.33 -7.41
CA LYS A 95 -10.53 -5.00 -7.71
C LYS A 95 -10.30 -4.01 -6.55
N ARG A 96 -10.52 -4.44 -5.30
CA ARG A 96 -10.23 -3.62 -4.11
C ARG A 96 -8.74 -3.35 -3.99
N GLN A 97 -7.89 -4.38 -4.15
CA GLN A 97 -6.42 -4.20 -4.19
C GLN A 97 -6.03 -3.15 -5.23
N GLY A 98 -6.54 -3.26 -6.45
CA GLY A 98 -6.20 -2.33 -7.53
C GLY A 98 -6.53 -0.87 -7.20
N LYS A 99 -7.70 -0.62 -6.58
CA LYS A 99 -8.09 0.73 -6.14
C LYS A 99 -7.18 1.27 -5.04
N ILE A 100 -6.85 0.43 -4.05
CA ILE A 100 -6.00 0.82 -2.92
C ILE A 100 -4.57 1.11 -3.39
N LEU A 101 -3.98 0.23 -4.20
CA LEU A 101 -2.63 0.43 -4.74
C LEU A 101 -2.56 1.68 -5.64
N LYS A 102 -3.61 1.96 -6.42
CA LYS A 102 -3.69 3.17 -7.25
C LYS A 102 -3.69 4.45 -6.40
N SER A 103 -4.29 4.42 -5.22
CA SER A 103 -4.27 5.54 -4.26
C SER A 103 -2.97 5.59 -3.43
N GLU A 104 -1.98 4.78 -3.76
CA GLU A 104 -0.71 4.63 -3.06
C GLU A 104 -0.82 3.99 -1.65
N GLY A 105 -1.96 3.37 -1.30
CA GLY A 105 -2.13 2.60 -0.07
C GLY A 105 -1.43 1.24 -0.14
N GLY A 106 -1.05 0.69 1.02
CA GLY A 106 -0.70 -0.73 1.15
C GLY A 106 -1.95 -1.59 1.28
N TYR A 107 -1.90 -2.82 0.83
CA TYR A 107 -3.03 -3.75 0.86
C TYR A 107 -2.69 -5.02 1.61
N GLY A 108 -3.55 -5.45 2.52
CA GLY A 108 -3.39 -6.70 3.27
C GLY A 108 -4.66 -7.54 3.25
N PHE A 109 -4.51 -8.86 3.11
CA PHE A 109 -5.65 -9.80 3.16
C PHE A 109 -5.24 -11.16 3.72
N CYS A 110 -6.25 -11.97 4.07
CA CYS A 110 -6.08 -13.34 4.54
C CYS A 110 -6.49 -14.32 3.44
N ALA A 111 -5.62 -15.30 3.17
CA ALA A 111 -5.81 -16.31 2.13
C ALA A 111 -6.48 -17.62 2.63
N ASP A 112 -6.85 -17.69 3.91
CA ASP A 112 -7.37 -18.92 4.54
C ASP A 112 -8.64 -19.47 3.91
N THR A 113 -9.42 -18.61 3.27
CA THR A 113 -10.70 -18.98 2.67
C THR A 113 -10.57 -19.57 1.28
N MET A 114 -9.41 -19.47 0.66
CA MET A 114 -9.16 -20.08 -0.64
C MET A 114 -8.90 -21.58 -0.47
N ARG A 115 -9.53 -22.40 -1.31
CA ARG A 115 -9.35 -23.86 -1.25
C ARG A 115 -7.91 -24.27 -1.55
N PRO A 116 -7.41 -25.32 -0.88
CA PRO A 116 -6.07 -25.79 -1.09
C PRO A 116 -5.88 -26.45 -2.46
N ARG A 117 -4.62 -26.63 -2.83
CA ARG A 117 -4.19 -27.38 -4.02
C ARG A 117 -4.77 -28.78 -4.03
N GLY A 118 -5.22 -29.26 -5.19
CA GLY A 118 -5.79 -30.58 -5.38
C GLY A 118 -7.24 -30.73 -4.91
N SER A 119 -7.85 -29.70 -4.31
CA SER A 119 -9.27 -29.74 -3.99
C SER A 119 -10.10 -29.82 -5.27
N PHE A 120 -11.05 -30.76 -5.33
CA PHE A 120 -11.87 -30.97 -6.50
C PHE A 120 -12.89 -29.82 -6.70
N ILE A 121 -12.96 -29.33 -7.93
CA ILE A 121 -13.89 -28.26 -8.33
C ILE A 121 -15.01 -28.89 -9.14
N PHE A 122 -16.15 -29.17 -8.49
CA PHE A 122 -17.28 -29.89 -9.10
C PHE A 122 -17.81 -29.21 -10.36
N GLY A 123 -17.84 -27.85 -10.40
CA GLY A 123 -18.39 -27.11 -11.52
C GLY A 123 -17.63 -27.26 -12.84
N ILE A 124 -16.35 -27.60 -12.78
CA ILE A 124 -15.49 -27.76 -13.97
C ILE A 124 -14.84 -29.15 -14.06
N GLY A 125 -15.07 -30.02 -13.09
CA GLY A 125 -14.52 -31.38 -13.09
C GLY A 125 -12.99 -31.44 -13.02
N ASN A 126 -12.34 -30.49 -12.35
CA ASN A 126 -10.88 -30.38 -12.28
C ASN A 126 -10.42 -30.05 -10.84
N GLU A 127 -9.13 -30.08 -10.61
CA GLU A 127 -8.52 -29.76 -9.32
C GLU A 127 -8.13 -28.29 -9.21
N SER A 128 -8.16 -27.77 -7.98
CA SER A 128 -7.72 -26.40 -7.65
C SER A 128 -6.19 -26.26 -7.81
N PRO A 129 -5.72 -25.15 -8.36
CA PRO A 129 -4.29 -24.82 -8.39
C PRO A 129 -3.71 -24.52 -7.00
N GLY A 130 -4.57 -24.31 -5.98
CA GLY A 130 -4.22 -23.96 -4.62
C GLY A 130 -4.13 -22.46 -4.34
N ALA A 131 -4.26 -22.11 -3.05
CA ALA A 131 -4.25 -20.73 -2.59
C ALA A 131 -2.95 -20.01 -2.97
N VAL A 132 -1.80 -20.64 -2.79
CA VAL A 132 -0.48 -20.04 -3.09
C VAL A 132 -0.32 -19.72 -4.57
N LYS A 133 -0.83 -20.56 -5.47
CA LYS A 133 -0.79 -20.28 -6.91
C LYS A 133 -1.69 -19.11 -7.30
N MET A 134 -2.82 -18.96 -6.65
CA MET A 134 -3.72 -17.83 -6.86
C MET A 134 -3.07 -16.50 -6.48
N LEU A 135 -2.14 -16.46 -5.52
CA LEU A 135 -1.42 -15.23 -5.15
C LEU A 135 -0.61 -14.60 -6.30
N ASP A 136 -0.30 -15.36 -7.35
CA ASP A 136 0.38 -14.83 -8.55
C ASP A 136 -0.44 -13.70 -9.20
N MET A 137 -1.78 -13.73 -9.09
CA MET A 137 -2.64 -12.66 -9.61
C MET A 137 -2.45 -11.35 -8.84
N TRP A 138 -2.41 -11.41 -7.51
CA TRP A 138 -2.17 -10.23 -6.66
C TRP A 138 -0.77 -9.65 -6.88
N ASP A 139 0.24 -10.51 -7.00
CA ASP A 139 1.62 -10.09 -7.24
C ASP A 139 1.77 -9.41 -8.61
N THR A 140 1.24 -10.02 -9.66
CA THR A 140 1.24 -9.48 -11.02
C THR A 140 0.48 -8.15 -11.09
N GLN A 141 -0.73 -8.08 -10.53
CA GLN A 141 -1.52 -6.85 -10.49
C GLN A 141 -0.79 -5.74 -9.76
N SER A 142 -0.20 -6.03 -8.60
CA SER A 142 0.56 -5.05 -7.82
C SER A 142 1.72 -4.49 -8.63
N THR A 143 2.44 -5.35 -9.34
CA THR A 143 3.56 -4.96 -10.20
C THR A 143 3.11 -4.05 -11.35
N VAL A 144 2.01 -4.40 -12.02
CA VAL A 144 1.47 -3.64 -13.17
C VAL A 144 0.95 -2.27 -12.74
N ILE A 145 0.11 -2.23 -11.68
CA ILE A 145 -0.52 -0.99 -11.22
C ILE A 145 0.54 -0.02 -10.69
N THR A 146 1.54 -0.50 -9.94
CA THR A 146 2.56 0.37 -9.36
C THR A 146 3.62 0.80 -10.35
N ALA A 147 3.82 0.08 -11.44
CA ALA A 147 4.71 0.49 -12.53
C ALA A 147 4.27 1.81 -13.20
N GLY A 148 2.96 2.09 -13.24
CA GLY A 148 2.39 3.31 -13.82
C GLY A 148 2.22 4.49 -12.85
N SER A 149 2.37 4.27 -11.54
CA SER A 149 2.08 5.28 -10.50
C SER A 149 3.20 6.31 -10.27
N GLY A 150 4.29 6.25 -11.04
CA GLY A 150 5.37 7.22 -10.95
C GLY A 150 4.97 8.59 -11.48
N ARG A 151 5.01 9.61 -10.62
CA ARG A 151 4.89 11.01 -11.05
C ARG A 151 6.02 11.34 -12.03
N LYS A 152 5.71 11.43 -13.31
CA LYS A 152 6.58 12.12 -14.27
C LYS A 152 6.39 13.61 -14.07
N THR A 153 7.24 14.24 -13.26
CA THR A 153 7.39 15.69 -13.37
C THR A 153 8.10 15.97 -14.70
N THR A 154 7.37 16.56 -15.63
CA THR A 154 7.90 17.10 -16.88
C THR A 154 9.06 18.05 -16.55
N LYS A 155 10.25 17.75 -17.07
CA LYS A 155 11.42 18.61 -17.22
C LYS A 155 12.57 18.60 -16.23
N GLU A 156 12.62 17.77 -15.20
CA GLU A 156 13.89 17.61 -14.48
C GLU A 156 14.34 16.16 -14.41
N LYS A 157 15.61 15.90 -14.73
CA LYS A 157 16.29 14.60 -14.71
C LYS A 157 16.49 14.02 -13.29
N GLY A 158 15.50 14.11 -12.43
CA GLY A 158 15.49 13.44 -11.14
C GLY A 158 14.66 12.17 -11.24
N LYS A 159 15.26 11.00 -11.11
CA LYS A 159 14.55 9.72 -10.99
C LYS A 159 13.65 9.79 -9.75
N ILE A 160 12.37 10.12 -9.94
CA ILE A 160 11.38 9.96 -8.87
C ILE A 160 11.29 8.47 -8.56
N LYS A 161 11.60 8.12 -7.34
CA LYS A 161 11.55 6.74 -6.87
C LYS A 161 10.08 6.35 -6.78
N ILE A 162 9.60 5.57 -7.76
CA ILE A 162 8.26 4.98 -7.75
C ILE A 162 8.19 4.08 -6.51
N ARG A 163 7.27 4.37 -5.59
CA ARG A 163 6.98 3.44 -4.50
C ARG A 163 6.25 2.25 -5.10
N LYS A 164 6.88 1.08 -5.02
CA LYS A 164 6.22 -0.19 -5.34
C LYS A 164 5.03 -0.37 -4.41
N GLY A 165 3.94 -0.93 -4.91
CA GLY A 165 2.82 -1.32 -4.07
C GLY A 165 3.30 -2.28 -2.99
N ALA A 166 2.95 -1.97 -1.74
CA ALA A 166 3.20 -2.86 -0.62
C ALA A 166 1.97 -3.73 -0.42
N GLN A 167 2.17 -5.04 -0.31
CA GLN A 167 1.10 -5.96 0.05
C GLN A 167 1.57 -6.96 1.11
N MET A 168 0.63 -7.40 1.92
CA MET A 168 0.81 -8.44 2.91
C MET A 168 -0.28 -9.48 2.73
N VAL A 169 0.11 -10.74 2.78
CA VAL A 169 -0.81 -11.88 2.80
C VAL A 169 -0.57 -12.66 4.08
N THR A 170 -1.63 -13.05 4.75
CA THR A 170 -1.58 -13.98 5.88
C THR A 170 -2.20 -15.31 5.49
N MET A 171 -1.73 -16.38 6.09
CA MET A 171 -2.30 -17.73 5.98
C MET A 171 -2.18 -18.43 7.32
N SER A 172 -3.25 -19.11 7.74
CA SER A 172 -3.27 -19.91 8.96
C SER A 172 -2.27 -21.07 8.88
N VAL A 173 -1.65 -21.37 10.00
CA VAL A 173 -0.77 -22.56 10.11
C VAL A 173 -1.53 -23.87 9.91
N TRP A 174 -2.85 -23.85 9.95
CA TRP A 174 -3.72 -25.00 9.72
C TRP A 174 -4.16 -25.15 8.26
N HIS A 175 -3.82 -24.17 7.39
CA HIS A 175 -4.16 -24.26 5.97
C HIS A 175 -3.33 -25.36 5.29
N PRO A 176 -3.92 -26.27 4.50
CA PRO A 176 -3.16 -27.36 3.86
C PRO A 176 -1.99 -26.92 2.98
N ASP A 177 -2.07 -25.72 2.36
CA ASP A 177 -1.00 -25.15 1.53
C ASP A 177 0.05 -24.36 2.33
N ILE A 178 0.07 -24.42 3.67
CA ILE A 178 0.93 -23.56 4.50
C ILE A 178 2.44 -23.79 4.23
N GLU A 179 2.87 -25.02 4.00
CA GLU A 179 4.28 -25.31 3.70
C GLU A 179 4.71 -24.69 2.37
N GLU A 180 3.84 -24.76 1.34
CA GLU A 180 4.07 -24.08 0.07
C GLU A 180 4.09 -22.55 0.26
N PHE A 181 3.21 -22.01 1.10
CA PHE A 181 3.18 -20.58 1.41
C PHE A 181 4.48 -20.10 2.07
N ILE A 182 4.98 -20.83 3.09
CA ILE A 182 6.22 -20.50 3.80
C ILE A 182 7.41 -20.46 2.82
N THR A 183 7.47 -21.42 1.90
CA THR A 183 8.59 -21.58 0.95
C THR A 183 8.42 -20.76 -0.33
N SER A 184 7.27 -20.16 -0.56
CA SER A 184 6.89 -19.49 -1.83
C SER A 184 7.86 -18.39 -2.29
N LYS A 185 8.57 -17.73 -1.37
CA LYS A 185 9.56 -16.69 -1.66
C LYS A 185 11.01 -17.17 -1.69
N GLN A 186 11.27 -18.43 -1.43
CA GLN A 186 12.63 -18.99 -1.45
C GLN A 186 13.16 -19.16 -2.88
N THR A 187 12.26 -19.40 -3.83
CA THR A 187 12.63 -19.52 -5.25
C THR A 187 12.66 -18.14 -5.90
N ALA A 188 13.82 -17.75 -6.42
CA ALA A 188 13.98 -16.48 -7.13
C ALA A 188 12.98 -16.36 -8.29
N GLY A 189 12.23 -15.27 -8.34
CA GLY A 189 11.30 -14.95 -9.43
C GLY A 189 9.84 -15.29 -9.20
N ARG A 190 9.48 -16.02 -8.12
CA ARG A 190 8.10 -16.29 -7.73
C ARG A 190 7.73 -15.40 -6.54
N LEU A 191 6.65 -14.65 -6.61
CA LEU A 191 6.13 -13.73 -5.55
C LEU A 191 7.18 -12.74 -4.96
N THR A 192 8.23 -12.40 -5.68
CA THR A 192 9.36 -11.59 -5.17
C THR A 192 9.61 -10.32 -5.98
N LYS A 193 8.78 -10.01 -6.95
CA LYS A 193 8.98 -8.83 -7.81
C LYS A 193 8.43 -7.56 -7.23
#